data_87d17312a322b69eef71316f70d1c91e
#
_entry.id   87d17312a322b69eef71316f70d1c91e
#
_cell.length_a   1.000
_cell.length_b   1.000
_cell.length_c   1.000
_cell.angle_alpha   90.00
_cell.angle_beta   90.00
_cell.angle_gamma   90.00
#
_symmetry.space_group_name_H-M   'P 1'
#
loop_
_entity.id
_entity.type
_entity.pdbx_description
1 polymer ?
#
loop_
_entity_poly.entity_id
_entity_poly.type
_entity_poly.pdbx_seq_one_letter_code
_entity_poly.pdbx_strand_id
1 'polypeptide(L)'
;MIKKTSLLLALLMTTSIAFTSETPDGFLKDSVEEISSLVTKYKDRFETDEEFLRDKMNSSVMPKLDIKLMSKIILGKKIWTDMSESQKDDFVEAFQYRMTSTYMKSITAFDGEKVVFLPYEPGKRENIAYVKSKYLIPGGDIAVDYRLIKKSEEWKVYDIIFDGISLMKNYRADFREHVSHNGIESLITSLRE
;
A
#
# COMPACT_ATOMS: atom_id res chain seq x y z
N MET A 1 -14.78 58.70 45.72
CA MET A 1 -14.00 58.25 44.54
C MET A 1 -13.94 56.71 44.56
N ILE A 2 -14.78 56.09 43.73
CA ILE A 2 -14.92 54.66 43.66
C ILE A 2 -14.25 54.22 42.36
N LYS A 3 -13.11 53.50 42.44
CA LYS A 3 -12.42 52.93 41.29
C LYS A 3 -13.12 51.66 40.81
N LYS A 4 -13.68 51.69 39.61
CA LYS A 4 -14.22 50.51 38.92
C LYS A 4 -13.06 49.75 38.28
N THR A 5 -12.73 48.61 38.80
CA THR A 5 -11.85 47.62 38.17
C THR A 5 -12.64 46.71 37.24
N SER A 6 -12.50 46.92 35.93
CA SER A 6 -13.08 46.04 34.93
C SER A 6 -12.23 44.79 34.81
N LEU A 7 -12.80 43.65 35.18
CA LEU A 7 -12.21 42.31 35.00
C LEU A 7 -12.54 41.82 33.57
N LEU A 8 -11.56 41.87 32.68
CA LEU A 8 -11.69 41.38 31.31
C LEU A 8 -11.48 39.86 31.34
N LEU A 9 -12.58 39.09 31.24
CA LEU A 9 -12.55 37.64 31.17
C LEU A 9 -12.21 37.22 29.71
N ALA A 10 -10.96 36.90 29.44
CA ALA A 10 -10.53 36.34 28.15
C ALA A 10 -11.00 34.89 28.04
N LEU A 11 -12.04 34.65 27.26
CA LEU A 11 -12.53 33.30 26.91
C LEU A 11 -11.58 32.69 25.89
N LEU A 12 -10.64 31.84 26.33
CA LEU A 12 -9.81 31.00 25.46
C LEU A 12 -10.71 29.94 24.82
N MET A 13 -11.15 30.19 23.57
CA MET A 13 -11.72 29.14 22.72
C MET A 13 -10.61 28.20 22.27
N THR A 14 -10.46 27.07 22.94
CA THR A 14 -9.65 25.95 22.44
C THR A 14 -10.42 25.30 21.31
N THR A 15 -10.07 25.63 20.06
CA THR A 15 -10.53 24.87 18.88
C THR A 15 -9.87 23.51 18.93
N SER A 16 -10.60 22.50 19.39
CA SER A 16 -10.22 21.09 19.23
C SER A 16 -10.24 20.79 17.74
N ILE A 17 -9.08 20.69 17.10
CA ILE A 17 -8.97 20.12 15.76
C ILE A 17 -9.27 18.63 15.95
N ALA A 18 -10.50 18.24 15.61
CA ALA A 18 -10.84 16.83 15.49
C ALA A 18 -10.04 16.29 14.29
N PHE A 19 -8.97 15.56 14.56
CA PHE A 19 -8.36 14.70 13.56
C PHE A 19 -9.42 13.64 13.21
N THR A 20 -10.14 13.86 12.11
CA THR A 20 -10.95 12.79 11.53
C THR A 20 -9.99 11.72 11.04
N SER A 21 -9.98 10.58 11.72
CA SER A 21 -9.21 9.43 11.26
C SER A 21 -9.66 9.09 9.84
N GLU A 22 -8.72 9.08 8.90
CA GLU A 22 -8.96 8.75 7.50
C GLU A 22 -9.63 7.36 7.39
N THR A 23 -10.68 7.24 6.58
CA THR A 23 -11.32 5.95 6.33
C THR A 23 -10.49 5.12 5.35
N PRO A 24 -10.56 3.76 5.41
CA PRO A 24 -9.79 2.90 4.50
C PRO A 24 -10.07 3.15 3.02
N ASP A 25 -11.32 3.41 2.66
CA ASP A 25 -11.75 3.74 1.30
C ASP A 25 -11.32 5.16 0.88
N GLY A 26 -11.34 6.11 1.82
CA GLY A 26 -10.76 7.45 1.64
C GLY A 26 -9.27 7.39 1.34
N PHE A 27 -8.50 6.68 2.16
CA PHE A 27 -7.07 6.44 1.94
C PHE A 27 -6.76 5.87 0.55
N LEU A 28 -7.54 4.87 0.10
CA LEU A 28 -7.34 4.27 -1.22
C LEU A 28 -7.69 5.23 -2.35
N LYS A 29 -8.78 5.98 -2.21
CA LYS A 29 -9.19 6.99 -3.19
C LYS A 29 -8.11 8.04 -3.36
N ASP A 30 -7.63 8.63 -2.28
CA ASP A 30 -6.58 9.65 -2.31
C ASP A 30 -5.27 9.06 -2.87
N SER A 31 -4.94 7.82 -2.52
CA SER A 31 -3.77 7.10 -3.05
C SER A 31 -3.84 6.90 -4.57
N VAL A 32 -5.00 6.50 -5.10
CA VAL A 32 -5.18 6.32 -6.55
C VAL A 32 -5.17 7.66 -7.28
N GLU A 33 -5.80 8.71 -6.72
CA GLU A 33 -5.77 10.05 -7.28
C GLU A 33 -4.34 10.62 -7.34
N GLU A 34 -3.53 10.43 -6.30
CA GLU A 34 -2.13 10.82 -6.28
C GLU A 34 -1.32 10.09 -7.36
N ILE A 35 -1.45 8.76 -7.44
CA ILE A 35 -0.74 7.94 -8.44
C ILE A 35 -1.17 8.32 -9.86
N SER A 36 -2.46 8.50 -10.10
CA SER A 36 -3.01 8.94 -11.39
C SER A 36 -2.43 10.31 -11.81
N SER A 37 -2.37 11.24 -10.87
CA SER A 37 -1.78 12.57 -11.10
C SER A 37 -0.29 12.49 -11.44
N LEU A 38 0.46 11.59 -10.78
CA LEU A 38 1.87 11.36 -11.09
C LEU A 38 2.04 10.75 -12.49
N VAL A 39 1.22 9.76 -12.86
CA VAL A 39 1.27 9.15 -14.19
C VAL A 39 0.97 10.19 -15.26
N THR A 40 -0.11 10.94 -15.12
CA THR A 40 -0.49 11.99 -16.08
C THR A 40 0.61 13.05 -16.22
N LYS A 41 1.20 13.50 -15.09
CA LYS A 41 2.23 14.54 -15.08
C LYS A 41 3.53 14.11 -15.73
N TYR A 42 3.91 12.84 -15.60
CA TYR A 42 5.22 12.35 -16.01
C TYR A 42 5.15 11.26 -17.10
N LYS A 43 4.03 11.13 -17.82
CA LYS A 43 3.76 10.05 -18.79
C LYS A 43 4.94 9.83 -19.73
N ASP A 44 5.36 10.85 -20.47
CA ASP A 44 6.46 10.76 -21.45
C ASP A 44 7.80 10.37 -20.80
N ARG A 45 8.05 10.86 -19.58
CA ARG A 45 9.27 10.54 -18.87
C ARG A 45 9.28 9.12 -18.32
N PHE A 46 8.14 8.62 -17.92
CA PHE A 46 7.99 7.23 -17.43
C PHE A 46 8.24 6.20 -18.53
N GLU A 47 7.98 6.56 -19.80
CA GLU A 47 8.24 5.69 -20.94
C GLU A 47 9.72 5.62 -21.31
N THR A 48 10.51 6.66 -21.01
CA THR A 48 11.89 6.83 -21.48
C THR A 48 12.94 6.76 -20.36
N ASP A 49 12.57 6.94 -19.09
CA ASP A 49 13.46 7.02 -17.93
C ASP A 49 13.00 6.03 -16.84
N GLU A 50 13.47 4.77 -16.97
CA GLU A 50 13.10 3.69 -16.04
C GLU A 50 13.57 3.97 -14.61
N GLU A 51 14.73 4.63 -14.42
CA GLU A 51 15.25 4.95 -13.09
C GLU A 51 14.32 5.95 -12.39
N PHE A 52 13.91 7.00 -13.10
CA PHE A 52 12.96 7.97 -12.58
C PHE A 52 11.59 7.32 -12.24
N LEU A 53 11.10 6.42 -13.08
CA LEU A 53 9.88 5.66 -12.79
C LEU A 53 10.04 4.84 -11.51
N ARG A 54 11.15 4.12 -11.38
CA ARG A 54 11.46 3.32 -10.18
C ARG A 54 11.51 4.18 -8.91
N ASP A 55 12.16 5.33 -8.97
CA ASP A 55 12.22 6.29 -7.85
C ASP A 55 10.82 6.77 -7.45
N LYS A 56 9.96 7.08 -8.43
CA LYS A 56 8.57 7.49 -8.16
C LYS A 56 7.75 6.34 -7.56
N MET A 57 7.92 5.12 -8.04
CA MET A 57 7.29 3.94 -7.43
C MET A 57 7.71 3.78 -5.96
N ASN A 58 9.00 3.86 -5.69
CA ASN A 58 9.54 3.69 -4.34
C ASN A 58 9.14 4.83 -3.39
N SER A 59 9.02 6.05 -3.89
CA SER A 59 8.67 7.22 -3.05
C SER A 59 7.17 7.44 -2.86
N SER A 60 6.32 7.06 -3.82
CA SER A 60 4.89 7.39 -3.81
C SER A 60 3.98 6.18 -3.67
N VAL A 61 4.38 5.00 -4.17
CA VAL A 61 3.53 3.79 -4.14
C VAL A 61 3.92 2.86 -3.00
N MET A 62 5.23 2.51 -2.91
CA MET A 62 5.69 1.55 -1.90
C MET A 62 5.37 1.94 -0.45
N PRO A 63 5.41 3.22 -0.04
CA PRO A 63 5.02 3.61 1.33
C PRO A 63 3.57 3.33 1.69
N LYS A 64 2.68 3.18 0.70
CA LYS A 64 1.27 2.85 0.88
C LYS A 64 1.04 1.34 1.15
N LEU A 65 2.07 0.53 0.98
CA LEU A 65 2.05 -0.92 1.19
C LEU A 65 2.76 -1.30 2.50
N ASP A 66 2.26 -2.32 3.17
CA ASP A 66 2.97 -2.95 4.29
C ASP A 66 3.82 -4.12 3.80
N ILE A 67 4.93 -3.81 3.12
CA ILE A 67 5.82 -4.82 2.52
C ILE A 67 6.31 -5.85 3.55
N LYS A 68 6.60 -5.43 4.78
CA LYS A 68 7.02 -6.35 5.85
C LYS A 68 5.92 -7.35 6.24
N LEU A 69 4.66 -6.90 6.33
CA LEU A 69 3.53 -7.80 6.59
C LEU A 69 3.26 -8.69 5.39
N MET A 70 3.31 -8.16 4.16
CA MET A 70 3.19 -8.93 2.94
C MET A 70 4.23 -10.06 2.89
N SER A 71 5.51 -9.74 3.13
CA SER A 71 6.62 -10.72 3.22
C SER A 71 6.34 -11.83 4.23
N LYS A 72 5.90 -11.46 5.43
CA LYS A 72 5.54 -12.42 6.48
C LYS A 72 4.37 -13.33 6.11
N ILE A 73 3.36 -12.79 5.40
CA ILE A 73 2.22 -13.57 4.92
C ILE A 73 2.66 -14.56 3.85
N ILE A 74 3.47 -14.12 2.91
CA ILE A 74 3.96 -14.93 1.78
C ILE A 74 4.81 -16.10 2.27
N LEU A 75 5.83 -15.86 3.08
CA LEU A 75 6.70 -16.90 3.62
C LEU A 75 5.99 -17.80 4.64
N GLY A 76 5.02 -17.24 5.35
CA GLY A 76 4.30 -17.91 6.42
C GLY A 76 5.11 -18.02 7.72
N LYS A 77 4.41 -18.38 8.81
CA LYS A 77 4.96 -18.30 10.16
C LYS A 77 6.26 -19.11 10.33
N LYS A 78 6.30 -20.34 9.80
CA LYS A 78 7.44 -21.23 10.03
C LYS A 78 8.72 -20.65 9.41
N ILE A 79 8.74 -20.41 8.09
CA ILE A 79 9.92 -19.87 7.40
C ILE A 79 10.34 -18.54 8.02
N TRP A 80 9.36 -17.61 8.24
CA TRP A 80 9.65 -16.30 8.82
C TRP A 80 10.29 -16.37 10.22
N THR A 81 9.86 -17.32 11.06
CA THR A 81 10.43 -17.47 12.42
C THR A 81 11.82 -18.07 12.41
N ASP A 82 12.11 -18.96 11.45
CA ASP A 82 13.40 -19.63 11.32
C ASP A 82 14.50 -18.73 10.72
N MET A 83 14.11 -17.59 10.07
CA MET A 83 15.05 -16.62 9.51
C MET A 83 15.70 -15.73 10.58
N SER A 84 16.96 -15.37 10.37
CA SER A 84 17.65 -14.29 11.10
C SER A 84 17.02 -12.93 10.79
N GLU A 85 17.27 -11.90 11.60
CA GLU A 85 16.78 -10.54 11.30
C GLU A 85 17.38 -10.00 10.01
N SER A 86 18.66 -10.25 9.74
CA SER A 86 19.30 -9.88 8.46
C SER A 86 18.59 -10.51 7.27
N GLN A 87 18.33 -11.83 7.30
CA GLN A 87 17.59 -12.49 6.23
C GLN A 87 16.18 -11.94 6.03
N LYS A 88 15.50 -11.53 7.11
CA LYS A 88 14.18 -10.89 7.02
C LYS A 88 14.26 -9.54 6.34
N ASP A 89 15.25 -8.73 6.67
CA ASP A 89 15.44 -7.41 6.07
C ASP A 89 15.87 -7.54 4.61
N ASP A 90 16.81 -8.45 4.28
CA ASP A 90 17.22 -8.77 2.92
C ASP A 90 16.04 -9.25 2.06
N PHE A 91 15.18 -10.11 2.62
CA PHE A 91 13.99 -10.58 1.90
C PHE A 91 12.99 -9.45 1.65
N VAL A 92 12.72 -8.60 2.66
CA VAL A 92 11.80 -7.46 2.51
C VAL A 92 12.28 -6.52 1.41
N GLU A 93 13.58 -6.20 1.38
CA GLU A 93 14.19 -5.35 0.35
C GLU A 93 14.10 -6.00 -1.04
N ALA A 94 14.50 -7.27 -1.17
CA ALA A 94 14.44 -8.00 -2.42
C ALA A 94 13.00 -8.16 -2.94
N PHE A 95 12.04 -8.41 -2.06
CA PHE A 95 10.63 -8.49 -2.42
C PHE A 95 10.07 -7.12 -2.84
N GLN A 96 10.44 -6.03 -2.16
CA GLN A 96 10.07 -4.68 -2.60
C GLN A 96 10.64 -4.38 -4.00
N TYR A 97 11.91 -4.72 -4.25
CA TYR A 97 12.53 -4.57 -5.56
C TYR A 97 11.75 -5.33 -6.63
N ARG A 98 11.42 -6.61 -6.38
CA ARG A 98 10.62 -7.44 -7.30
C ARG A 98 9.23 -6.85 -7.56
N MET A 99 8.54 -6.39 -6.52
CA MET A 99 7.24 -5.73 -6.64
C MET A 99 7.34 -4.48 -7.52
N THR A 100 8.32 -3.62 -7.26
CA THR A 100 8.54 -2.41 -8.06
C THR A 100 8.79 -2.78 -9.53
N SER A 101 9.74 -3.67 -9.79
CA SER A 101 10.13 -4.07 -11.16
C SER A 101 9.00 -4.75 -11.93
N THR A 102 8.21 -5.58 -11.26
CA THR A 102 7.10 -6.31 -11.90
C THR A 102 5.94 -5.38 -12.26
N TYR A 103 5.60 -4.43 -11.38
CA TYR A 103 4.36 -3.64 -11.54
C TYR A 103 4.57 -2.22 -12.04
N MET A 104 5.81 -1.70 -12.11
CA MET A 104 6.05 -0.34 -12.59
C MET A 104 5.53 -0.10 -14.01
N LYS A 105 5.67 -1.07 -14.92
CA LYS A 105 5.12 -0.96 -16.28
C LYS A 105 3.59 -0.95 -16.32
N SER A 106 2.93 -1.64 -15.39
CA SER A 106 1.47 -1.64 -15.29
C SER A 106 0.93 -0.27 -14.85
N ILE A 107 1.71 0.47 -14.07
CA ILE A 107 1.34 1.84 -13.67
C ILE A 107 1.40 2.79 -14.85
N THR A 108 2.38 2.66 -15.75
CA THR A 108 2.46 3.51 -16.96
C THR A 108 1.38 3.19 -17.97
N ALA A 109 0.81 1.99 -17.93
CA ALA A 109 -0.33 1.62 -18.77
C ALA A 109 -1.67 2.20 -18.27
N PHE A 110 -1.71 2.76 -17.06
CA PHE A 110 -2.88 3.44 -16.53
C PHE A 110 -3.10 4.77 -17.29
N ASP A 111 -4.24 4.92 -17.93
CA ASP A 111 -4.57 6.08 -18.77
C ASP A 111 -5.71 6.95 -18.18
N GLY A 112 -5.82 6.94 -16.84
CA GLY A 112 -6.81 7.73 -16.12
C GLY A 112 -8.18 7.05 -16.04
N GLU A 113 -8.21 5.73 -16.05
CA GLU A 113 -9.43 4.94 -15.90
C GLU A 113 -10.17 5.34 -14.62
N LYS A 114 -11.48 5.44 -14.74
CA LYS A 114 -12.32 5.75 -13.59
C LYS A 114 -12.34 4.56 -12.63
N VAL A 115 -11.98 4.83 -11.36
CA VAL A 115 -12.08 3.85 -10.29
C VAL A 115 -13.27 4.16 -9.40
N VAL A 116 -14.12 3.18 -9.16
CA VAL A 116 -15.26 3.27 -8.24
C VAL A 116 -14.96 2.45 -7.01
N PHE A 117 -14.77 3.11 -5.87
CA PHE A 117 -14.62 2.47 -4.58
C PHE A 117 -15.98 2.25 -3.92
N LEU A 118 -16.18 1.08 -3.34
CA LEU A 118 -17.32 0.79 -2.48
C LEU A 118 -16.95 1.13 -1.02
N PRO A 119 -17.95 1.43 -0.16
CA PRO A 119 -17.69 1.60 1.27
C PRO A 119 -16.92 0.41 1.84
N TYR A 120 -15.99 0.67 2.75
CA TYR A 120 -15.17 -0.38 3.34
C TYR A 120 -15.99 -1.33 4.23
N GLU A 121 -15.56 -2.57 4.28
CA GLU A 121 -16.07 -3.58 5.21
C GLU A 121 -15.07 -3.73 6.37
N PRO A 122 -15.50 -3.60 7.64
CA PRO A 122 -14.61 -3.81 8.77
C PRO A 122 -14.15 -5.26 8.84
N GLY A 123 -12.90 -5.48 9.21
CA GLY A 123 -12.35 -6.80 9.46
C GLY A 123 -12.70 -7.34 10.84
N LYS A 124 -12.16 -8.53 11.17
CA LYS A 124 -12.34 -9.15 12.49
C LYS A 124 -11.70 -8.35 13.65
N ARG A 125 -10.80 -7.43 13.35
CA ARG A 125 -10.13 -6.52 14.28
C ARG A 125 -10.31 -5.10 13.78
N GLU A 126 -10.43 -4.13 14.66
CA GLU A 126 -10.66 -2.73 14.35
C GLU A 126 -9.61 -2.12 13.42
N ASN A 127 -8.38 -2.63 13.46
CA ASN A 127 -7.29 -2.18 12.60
C ASN A 127 -7.20 -2.94 11.26
N ILE A 128 -8.22 -3.70 10.87
CA ILE A 128 -8.29 -4.43 9.59
C ILE A 128 -9.52 -3.94 8.83
N ALA A 129 -9.37 -3.71 7.55
CA ALA A 129 -10.47 -3.35 6.66
C ALA A 129 -10.33 -4.02 5.29
N TYR A 130 -11.46 -4.15 4.62
CA TYR A 130 -11.58 -4.64 3.25
C TYR A 130 -12.28 -3.57 2.41
N VAL A 131 -11.71 -3.25 1.24
CA VAL A 131 -12.30 -2.30 0.30
C VAL A 131 -12.39 -2.97 -1.05
N LYS A 132 -13.57 -2.90 -1.65
CA LYS A 132 -13.82 -3.36 -3.01
C LYS A 132 -13.80 -2.19 -3.96
N SER A 133 -13.25 -2.37 -5.14
CA SER A 133 -13.31 -1.37 -6.19
C SER A 133 -13.51 -1.99 -7.57
N LYS A 134 -13.87 -1.14 -8.54
CA LYS A 134 -13.96 -1.48 -9.95
C LYS A 134 -13.23 -0.45 -10.77
N TYR A 135 -12.33 -0.91 -11.61
CA TYR A 135 -11.69 -0.11 -12.64
C TYR A 135 -12.53 -0.22 -13.90
N LEU A 136 -13.10 0.91 -14.33
CA LEU A 136 -13.98 0.98 -15.50
C LEU A 136 -13.12 1.14 -16.74
N ILE A 137 -12.97 0.06 -17.52
CA ILE A 137 -12.16 0.06 -18.73
C ILE A 137 -13.02 -0.27 -19.97
N PRO A 138 -12.62 0.16 -21.17
CA PRO A 138 -13.27 -0.28 -22.41
C PRO A 138 -13.21 -1.81 -22.53
N GLY A 139 -14.35 -2.46 -22.66
CA GLY A 139 -14.44 -3.93 -22.81
C GLY A 139 -14.83 -4.69 -21.56
N GLY A 140 -14.95 -4.04 -20.40
CA GLY A 140 -15.45 -4.64 -19.16
C GLY A 140 -14.73 -4.13 -17.92
N ASP A 141 -15.41 -4.13 -16.78
CA ASP A 141 -14.84 -3.68 -15.51
C ASP A 141 -13.88 -4.72 -14.94
N ILE A 142 -12.78 -4.27 -14.34
CA ILE A 142 -11.87 -5.11 -13.58
C ILE A 142 -12.16 -4.91 -12.10
N ALA A 143 -12.46 -6.00 -11.38
CA ALA A 143 -12.60 -5.97 -9.93
C ALA A 143 -11.20 -5.96 -9.27
N VAL A 144 -10.94 -4.96 -8.44
CA VAL A 144 -9.70 -4.87 -7.64
C VAL A 144 -10.07 -4.60 -6.20
N ASP A 145 -9.89 -5.61 -5.37
CA ASP A 145 -10.19 -5.53 -3.95
C ASP A 145 -8.89 -5.39 -3.14
N TYR A 146 -9.00 -4.75 -1.98
CA TYR A 146 -7.85 -4.46 -1.13
C TYR A 146 -8.08 -4.96 0.29
N ARG A 147 -7.00 -5.46 0.90
CA ARG A 147 -6.94 -5.71 2.34
C ARG A 147 -6.01 -4.70 2.98
N LEU A 148 -6.52 -3.99 3.97
CA LEU A 148 -5.80 -2.93 4.65
C LEU A 148 -5.60 -3.24 6.12
N ILE A 149 -4.50 -2.71 6.66
CA ILE A 149 -4.20 -2.71 8.08
C ILE A 149 -3.86 -1.29 8.53
N LYS A 150 -4.36 -0.90 9.69
CA LYS A 150 -4.00 0.36 10.33
C LYS A 150 -2.85 0.14 11.30
N LYS A 151 -1.76 0.89 11.15
CA LYS A 151 -0.58 0.90 12.00
C LYS A 151 -0.19 2.34 12.31
N SER A 152 0.03 2.66 13.58
CA SER A 152 0.43 4.02 14.00
C SER A 152 -0.44 5.11 13.37
N GLU A 153 -1.77 4.88 13.38
CA GLU A 153 -2.82 5.74 12.81
C GLU A 153 -2.86 5.86 11.28
N GLU A 154 -1.99 5.17 10.54
CA GLU A 154 -1.96 5.14 9.07
C GLU A 154 -2.50 3.84 8.50
N TRP A 155 -3.32 3.91 7.46
CA TRP A 155 -3.72 2.74 6.68
C TRP A 155 -2.61 2.33 5.72
N LYS A 156 -2.44 1.00 5.56
CA LYS A 156 -1.53 0.41 4.57
C LYS A 156 -2.17 -0.81 3.93
N VAL A 157 -1.95 -0.98 2.64
CA VAL A 157 -2.41 -2.19 1.92
C VAL A 157 -1.45 -3.34 2.20
N TYR A 158 -1.98 -4.52 2.52
CA TYR A 158 -1.19 -5.74 2.69
C TYR A 158 -1.60 -6.90 1.76
N ASP A 159 -2.66 -6.74 0.97
CA ASP A 159 -3.02 -7.66 -0.12
C ASP A 159 -3.86 -6.93 -1.16
N ILE A 160 -3.65 -7.27 -2.43
CA ILE A 160 -4.44 -6.80 -3.56
C ILE A 160 -5.02 -8.05 -4.24
N ILE A 161 -6.31 -8.01 -4.56
CA ILE A 161 -7.05 -9.11 -5.16
C ILE A 161 -7.58 -8.65 -6.50
N PHE A 162 -7.06 -9.20 -7.61
CA PHE A 162 -7.51 -8.95 -8.98
C PHE A 162 -8.46 -10.04 -9.40
N ASP A 163 -9.70 -9.71 -9.75
CA ASP A 163 -10.73 -10.67 -10.18
C ASP A 163 -10.82 -11.90 -9.25
N GLY A 164 -10.75 -11.67 -7.93
CA GLY A 164 -10.82 -12.72 -6.92
C GLY A 164 -9.48 -13.44 -6.64
N ILE A 165 -8.42 -13.14 -7.37
CA ILE A 165 -7.09 -13.76 -7.21
C ILE A 165 -6.21 -12.88 -6.32
N SER A 166 -5.89 -13.36 -5.11
CA SER A 166 -5.02 -12.67 -4.16
C SER A 166 -3.56 -12.73 -4.59
N LEU A 167 -2.93 -11.56 -4.70
CA LEU A 167 -1.51 -11.42 -5.01
C LEU A 167 -0.63 -12.15 -3.97
N MET A 168 -0.97 -12.02 -2.68
CA MET A 168 -0.23 -12.70 -1.62
C MET A 168 -0.34 -14.21 -1.68
N LYS A 169 -1.50 -14.76 -2.09
CA LYS A 169 -1.66 -16.21 -2.25
C LYS A 169 -0.83 -16.76 -3.40
N ASN A 170 -0.74 -16.04 -4.53
CA ASN A 170 0.09 -16.44 -5.67
C ASN A 170 1.55 -16.49 -5.27
N TYR A 171 2.11 -15.37 -4.78
CA TYR A 171 3.50 -15.36 -4.32
C TYR A 171 3.79 -16.41 -3.24
N ARG A 172 2.83 -16.68 -2.36
CA ARG A 172 3.00 -17.69 -1.32
C ARG A 172 3.16 -19.11 -1.89
N ALA A 173 2.43 -19.45 -2.95
CA ALA A 173 2.56 -20.75 -3.60
C ALA A 173 3.96 -20.90 -4.18
N ASP A 174 4.38 -19.95 -5.02
CA ASP A 174 5.65 -19.96 -5.74
C ASP A 174 6.86 -19.93 -4.79
N PHE A 175 6.83 -19.03 -3.80
CA PHE A 175 7.98 -18.86 -2.90
C PHE A 175 8.15 -20.01 -1.91
N ARG A 176 7.04 -20.62 -1.46
CA ARG A 176 7.13 -21.82 -0.61
C ARG A 176 7.74 -23.02 -1.35
N GLU A 177 7.36 -23.19 -2.60
CA GLU A 177 7.95 -24.22 -3.46
C GLU A 177 9.45 -23.95 -3.65
N HIS A 178 9.82 -22.72 -4.03
CA HIS A 178 11.23 -22.33 -4.20
C HIS A 178 12.06 -22.58 -2.94
N VAL A 179 11.56 -22.08 -1.77
CA VAL A 179 12.29 -22.26 -0.49
C VAL A 179 12.43 -23.72 -0.11
N SER A 180 11.42 -24.55 -0.40
CA SER A 180 11.50 -25.99 -0.08
C SER A 180 12.57 -26.75 -0.85
N HIS A 181 12.88 -26.30 -2.08
CA HIS A 181 13.88 -26.95 -2.93
C HIS A 181 15.26 -26.28 -2.86
N ASN A 182 15.31 -24.97 -2.76
CA ASN A 182 16.54 -24.19 -2.96
C ASN A 182 16.96 -23.34 -1.74
N GLY A 183 16.10 -23.27 -0.72
CA GLY A 183 16.36 -22.47 0.47
C GLY A 183 16.05 -20.98 0.30
N ILE A 184 16.10 -20.25 1.44
CA ILE A 184 15.70 -18.83 1.50
C ILE A 184 16.70 -17.90 0.80
N GLU A 185 18.00 -18.19 0.89
CA GLU A 185 19.05 -17.38 0.26
C GLU A 185 18.92 -17.37 -1.27
N SER A 186 18.63 -18.53 -1.85
CA SER A 186 18.37 -18.66 -3.28
C SER A 186 17.15 -17.84 -3.70
N LEU A 187 16.08 -17.85 -2.90
CA LEU A 187 14.90 -17.02 -3.17
C LEU A 187 15.25 -15.54 -3.13
N ILE A 188 15.95 -15.07 -2.09
CA ILE A 188 16.37 -13.66 -1.96
C ILE A 188 17.17 -13.21 -3.18
N THR A 189 18.10 -14.04 -3.63
CA THR A 189 18.92 -13.76 -4.83
C THR A 189 18.03 -13.65 -6.08
N SER A 190 17.14 -14.61 -6.30
CA SER A 190 16.27 -14.64 -7.48
C SER A 190 15.28 -13.47 -7.55
N LEU A 191 14.93 -12.86 -6.42
CA LEU A 191 14.06 -11.68 -6.38
C LEU A 191 14.75 -10.39 -6.85
N ARG A 192 16.10 -10.38 -6.88
CA ARG A 192 16.90 -9.22 -7.31
C ARG A 192 17.30 -9.28 -8.80
N GLU A 193 17.02 -10.38 -9.47
CA GLU A 193 17.21 -10.60 -10.92
C GLU A 193 15.96 -10.15 -11.72
#